data_f11f678ff67585d07eb45c4eff384b0a
#
_entry.id   f11f678ff67585d07eb45c4eff384b0a
#
_cell.length_a   1.000
_cell.length_b   1.000
_cell.length_c   1.000
_cell.angle_alpha   90.00
_cell.angle_beta   90.00
_cell.angle_gamma   90.00
#
_symmetry.space_group_name_H-M   'P 1'
#
loop_
_entity.id
_entity.type
_entity.pdbx_description
1 polymer ?
#
loop_
_entity_poly.entity_id
_entity_poly.type
_entity_poly.pdbx_seq_one_letter_code
_entity_poly.pdbx_strand_id
1 'polypeptide(L)'
;MIEFGAFLTALTGSPVLVIVLLLTLGATVVNGATDAPNAIATVVGTRSMSPGAAIIMAAICNFIGLLAVTTIGAAVAKTIFTMANFGGDNEAALLALAAAMVAVIAWGVITWIFGIPTSQSHSL
;
A
#
# COMPACT_ATOMS: atom_id res chain seq x y z
N MET A 1 13.70 -3.38 -15.23
CA MET A 1 12.23 -3.26 -15.36
C MET A 1 11.71 -4.66 -15.67
N ILE A 2 10.73 -5.14 -14.91
CA ILE A 2 10.05 -6.39 -15.27
C ILE A 2 9.21 -6.07 -16.50
N GLU A 3 9.42 -6.81 -17.60
CA GLU A 3 8.58 -6.64 -18.79
C GLU A 3 7.15 -7.01 -18.46
N PHE A 4 6.20 -6.21 -18.89
CA PHE A 4 4.77 -6.42 -18.61
C PHE A 4 4.29 -7.82 -19.06
N GLY A 5 4.85 -8.33 -20.16
CA GLY A 5 4.59 -9.70 -20.63
C GLY A 5 5.09 -10.78 -19.66
N ALA A 6 6.29 -10.61 -19.09
CA ALA A 6 6.83 -11.52 -18.09
C ALA A 6 6.01 -11.50 -16.79
N PHE A 7 5.51 -10.33 -16.39
CA PHE A 7 4.62 -10.21 -15.24
C PHE A 7 3.29 -10.95 -15.45
N LEU A 8 2.65 -10.78 -16.61
CA LEU A 8 1.42 -11.50 -16.94
C LEU A 8 1.62 -13.04 -16.97
N THR A 9 2.75 -13.49 -17.50
CA THR A 9 3.08 -14.92 -17.54
C THR A 9 3.30 -15.47 -16.13
N ALA A 10 3.95 -14.70 -15.26
CA ALA A 10 4.14 -15.08 -13.86
C ALA A 10 2.81 -15.17 -13.09
N LEU A 11 1.87 -14.24 -13.34
CA LEU A 11 0.53 -14.26 -12.75
C LEU A 11 -0.26 -15.51 -13.15
N THR A 12 -0.20 -15.92 -14.42
CA THR A 12 -0.90 -17.13 -14.89
C THR A 12 -0.26 -18.41 -14.38
N GLY A 13 1.02 -18.38 -14.03
CA GLY A 13 1.78 -19.54 -13.56
C GLY A 13 1.74 -19.76 -12.04
N SER A 14 1.38 -18.75 -11.25
CA SER A 14 1.40 -18.85 -9.78
C SER A 14 0.13 -18.29 -9.14
N PRO A 15 -0.79 -19.15 -8.66
CA PRO A 15 -1.99 -18.70 -7.95
C PRO A 15 -1.65 -17.95 -6.66
N VAL A 16 -0.54 -18.25 -6.01
CA VAL A 16 -0.06 -17.54 -4.81
C VAL A 16 0.26 -16.09 -5.14
N LEU A 17 0.89 -15.83 -6.29
CA LEU A 17 1.20 -14.48 -6.72
C LEU A 17 -0.06 -13.64 -6.97
N VAL A 18 -1.11 -14.26 -7.51
CA VAL A 18 -2.42 -13.60 -7.71
C VAL A 18 -3.05 -13.22 -6.37
N ILE A 19 -3.01 -14.13 -5.39
CA ILE A 19 -3.53 -13.87 -4.05
C ILE A 19 -2.77 -12.71 -3.39
N VAL A 20 -1.44 -12.73 -3.43
CA VAL A 20 -0.58 -11.65 -2.90
C VAL A 20 -0.89 -10.32 -3.56
N LEU A 21 -1.09 -10.30 -4.88
CA LEU A 21 -1.45 -9.09 -5.62
C LEU A 21 -2.80 -8.53 -5.16
N LEU A 22 -3.82 -9.39 -5.02
CA LEU A 22 -5.14 -8.98 -4.55
C LEU A 22 -5.09 -8.46 -3.11
N LEU A 23 -4.34 -9.11 -2.22
CA LEU A 23 -4.13 -8.65 -0.85
C LEU A 23 -3.41 -7.30 -0.81
N THR A 24 -2.40 -7.11 -1.65
CA THR A 24 -1.68 -5.83 -1.77
C THR A 24 -2.59 -4.71 -2.24
N LEU A 25 -3.43 -4.97 -3.25
CA LEU A 25 -4.45 -4.01 -3.71
C LEU A 25 -5.46 -3.69 -2.60
N GLY A 26 -5.94 -4.72 -1.87
CA GLY A 26 -6.82 -4.54 -0.72
C GLY A 26 -6.18 -3.69 0.38
N ALA A 27 -4.93 -3.99 0.75
CA ALA A 27 -4.17 -3.20 1.71
C ALA A 27 -4.00 -1.75 1.26
N THR A 28 -3.75 -1.51 -0.03
CA THR A 28 -3.62 -0.16 -0.60
C THR A 28 -4.94 0.61 -0.50
N VAL A 29 -6.08 -0.04 -0.75
CA VAL A 29 -7.41 0.58 -0.61
C VAL A 29 -7.69 0.94 0.86
N VAL A 30 -7.43 0.03 1.79
CA VAL A 30 -7.60 0.28 3.23
C VAL A 30 -6.69 1.42 3.67
N ASN A 31 -5.42 1.42 3.26
CA ASN A 31 -4.48 2.49 3.56
C ASN A 31 -4.97 3.85 3.03
N GLY A 32 -5.42 3.89 1.78
CA GLY A 32 -5.97 5.12 1.20
C GLY A 32 -7.20 5.63 1.95
N ALA A 33 -8.08 4.73 2.40
CA ALA A 33 -9.27 5.08 3.14
C ALA A 33 -8.99 5.59 4.57
N THR A 34 -7.94 5.10 5.22
CA THR A 34 -7.57 5.46 6.60
C THR A 34 -6.61 6.64 6.68
N ASP A 35 -5.66 6.74 5.77
CA ASP A 35 -4.62 7.78 5.81
C ASP A 35 -4.99 9.07 5.06
N ALA A 36 -5.77 8.99 3.97
CA ALA A 36 -6.16 10.16 3.22
C ALA A 36 -6.96 11.19 4.06
N PRO A 37 -7.92 10.79 4.92
CA PRO A 37 -8.60 11.73 5.81
C PRO A 37 -7.65 12.49 6.74
N ASN A 38 -6.59 11.84 7.24
CA ASN A 38 -5.61 12.47 8.11
C ASN A 38 -4.82 13.56 7.37
N ALA A 39 -4.47 13.32 6.11
CA ALA A 39 -3.73 14.28 5.29
C ALA A 39 -4.54 15.55 4.97
N ILE A 40 -5.87 15.45 4.81
CA ILE A 40 -6.73 16.57 4.43
C ILE A 40 -7.51 17.17 5.59
N ALA A 41 -7.43 16.58 6.80
CA ALA A 41 -8.22 16.96 7.96
C ALA A 41 -8.11 18.45 8.30
N THR A 42 -6.88 18.99 8.29
CA THR A 42 -6.63 20.40 8.60
C THR A 42 -7.22 21.34 7.55
N VAL A 43 -7.08 21.03 6.28
CA VAL A 43 -7.59 21.87 5.17
C VAL A 43 -9.12 21.91 5.17
N VAL A 44 -9.76 20.78 5.43
CA VAL A 44 -11.21 20.67 5.55
C VAL A 44 -11.72 21.29 6.85
N GLY A 45 -11.04 21.04 7.97
CA GLY A 45 -11.39 21.57 9.28
C GLY A 45 -11.30 23.10 9.37
N THR A 46 -10.31 23.71 8.73
CA THR A 46 -10.18 25.17 8.63
C THR A 46 -11.09 25.80 7.57
N ARG A 47 -11.86 24.99 6.85
CA ARG A 47 -12.71 25.42 5.73
C ARG A 47 -11.96 26.15 4.61
N SER A 48 -10.66 25.94 4.50
CA SER A 48 -9.83 26.53 3.44
C SER A 48 -10.17 25.95 2.06
N MET A 49 -10.72 24.73 2.03
CA MET A 49 -11.11 24.03 0.81
C MET A 49 -12.32 23.14 1.07
N SER A 50 -13.16 22.93 0.05
CA SER A 50 -14.27 21.99 0.15
C SER A 50 -13.75 20.55 0.25
N PRO A 51 -14.44 19.63 0.97
CA PRO A 51 -13.99 18.24 1.12
C PRO A 51 -13.72 17.54 -0.21
N GLY A 52 -14.59 17.75 -1.21
CA GLY A 52 -14.39 17.16 -2.54
C GLY A 52 -13.12 17.64 -3.25
N ALA A 53 -12.85 18.96 -3.20
CA ALA A 53 -11.63 19.52 -3.79
C ALA A 53 -10.38 19.04 -3.05
N ALA A 54 -10.42 18.91 -1.73
CA ALA A 54 -9.32 18.39 -0.92
C ALA A 54 -9.00 16.91 -1.27
N ILE A 55 -10.02 16.07 -1.48
CA ILE A 55 -9.84 14.66 -1.89
C ILE A 55 -9.19 14.59 -3.28
N ILE A 56 -9.68 15.37 -4.24
CA ILE A 56 -9.11 15.38 -5.60
C ILE A 56 -7.65 15.84 -5.56
N MET A 57 -7.35 16.91 -4.83
CA MET A 57 -5.99 17.40 -4.64
C MET A 57 -5.08 16.32 -4.03
N ALA A 58 -5.53 15.66 -2.96
CA ALA A 58 -4.78 14.59 -2.31
C ALA A 58 -4.53 13.41 -3.27
N ALA A 59 -5.52 13.01 -4.06
CA ALA A 59 -5.38 11.94 -5.05
C ALA A 59 -4.35 12.29 -6.12
N ILE A 60 -4.38 13.51 -6.65
CA ILE A 60 -3.41 13.99 -7.65
C ILE A 60 -2.00 14.03 -7.05
N CYS A 61 -1.83 14.59 -5.85
CA CYS A 61 -0.54 14.66 -5.18
C CYS A 61 0.04 13.26 -4.88
N ASN A 62 -0.80 12.33 -4.42
CA ASN A 62 -0.38 10.95 -4.19
C ASN A 62 0.04 10.24 -5.48
N PHE A 63 -0.70 10.44 -6.57
CA PHE A 63 -0.35 9.88 -7.87
C PHE A 63 0.99 10.42 -8.39
N ILE A 64 1.20 11.74 -8.31
CA ILE A 64 2.47 12.36 -8.70
C ILE A 64 3.60 11.88 -7.80
N GLY A 65 3.38 11.79 -6.48
CA GLY A 65 4.35 11.27 -5.53
C GLY A 65 4.75 9.83 -5.83
N LEU A 66 3.78 8.97 -6.15
CA LEU A 66 4.03 7.58 -6.54
C LEU A 66 4.88 7.51 -7.82
N LEU A 67 4.55 8.29 -8.85
CA LEU A 67 5.33 8.35 -10.09
C LEU A 67 6.76 8.85 -9.82
N ALA A 68 6.93 9.87 -8.99
CA ALA A 68 8.25 10.40 -8.64
C ALA A 68 9.09 9.35 -7.91
N VAL A 69 8.53 8.67 -6.91
CA VAL A 69 9.24 7.63 -6.15
C VAL A 69 9.59 6.43 -7.02
N THR A 70 8.71 6.00 -7.91
CA THR A 70 8.99 4.87 -8.81
C THR A 70 10.06 5.20 -9.85
N THR A 71 10.18 6.46 -10.27
CA THR A 71 11.22 6.90 -11.23
C THR A 71 12.58 7.14 -10.57
N ILE A 72 12.61 7.63 -9.31
CA ILE A 72 13.86 7.92 -8.57
C ILE A 72 14.47 6.65 -7.98
N GLY A 73 13.69 5.63 -7.76
CA GLY A 73 14.13 4.33 -7.26
C GLY A 73 13.37 3.92 -6.00
N ALA A 74 12.97 2.68 -5.98
CA ALA A 74 12.22 2.06 -4.89
C ALA A 74 13.13 1.68 -3.70
N ALA A 75 13.88 2.64 -3.16
CA ALA A 75 14.83 2.38 -2.07
C ALA A 75 14.15 1.79 -0.83
N VAL A 76 12.97 2.29 -0.48
CA VAL A 76 12.17 1.78 0.66
C VAL A 76 11.71 0.34 0.41
N ALA A 77 11.19 0.05 -0.80
CA ALA A 77 10.80 -1.31 -1.16
C ALA A 77 11.98 -2.28 -1.12
N LYS A 78 13.15 -1.84 -1.57
CA LYS A 78 14.39 -2.62 -1.50
C LYS A 78 14.82 -2.88 -0.05
N THR A 79 14.68 -1.90 0.84
CA THR A 79 15.01 -2.05 2.26
C THR A 79 14.08 -3.07 2.92
N ILE A 80 12.78 -2.99 2.69
CA ILE A 80 11.80 -3.96 3.21
C ILE A 80 12.11 -5.36 2.68
N PHE A 81 12.43 -5.48 1.38
CA PHE A 81 12.79 -6.75 0.78
C PHE A 81 14.08 -7.37 1.36
N THR A 82 15.06 -6.53 1.73
CA THR A 82 16.31 -7.02 2.35
C THR A 82 16.12 -7.39 3.83
N MET A 83 15.14 -6.82 4.53
CA MET A 83 14.79 -7.21 5.90
C MET A 83 14.14 -8.58 5.95
N ALA A 84 13.39 -8.95 4.93
CA ALA A 84 12.75 -10.26 4.77
C ALA A 84 13.70 -11.23 4.05
N ASN A 85 14.78 -11.64 4.73
CA ASN A 85 15.73 -12.61 4.16
C ASN A 85 15.24 -14.04 4.42
N PHE A 86 14.60 -14.64 3.44
CA PHE A 86 14.06 -16.01 3.50
C PHE A 86 15.01 -17.07 2.89
N GLY A 87 16.32 -16.79 2.85
CA GLY A 87 17.32 -17.76 2.39
C GLY A 87 17.17 -18.22 0.94
N GLY A 88 16.45 -17.44 0.10
CA GLY A 88 16.23 -17.76 -1.32
C GLY A 88 14.95 -18.57 -1.60
N ASP A 89 14.14 -18.89 -0.58
CA ASP A 89 12.85 -19.55 -0.76
C ASP A 89 11.77 -18.51 -1.13
N ASN A 90 11.44 -18.47 -2.42
CA ASN A 90 10.44 -17.54 -2.96
C ASN A 90 9.02 -17.83 -2.47
N GLU A 91 8.66 -19.10 -2.20
CA GLU A 91 7.34 -19.45 -1.70
C GLU A 91 7.15 -18.98 -0.25
N ALA A 92 8.15 -19.21 0.60
CA ALA A 92 8.13 -18.71 1.98
C ALA A 92 8.05 -17.18 2.02
N ALA A 93 8.78 -16.49 1.14
CA ALA A 93 8.72 -15.03 1.02
C ALA A 93 7.33 -14.52 0.61
N LEU A 94 6.68 -15.17 -0.36
CA LEU A 94 5.33 -14.82 -0.81
C LEU A 94 4.29 -15.08 0.28
N LEU A 95 4.38 -16.18 1.02
CA LEU A 95 3.49 -16.50 2.12
C LEU A 95 3.64 -15.50 3.28
N ALA A 96 4.88 -15.13 3.62
CA ALA A 96 5.13 -14.12 4.64
C ALA A 96 4.59 -12.75 4.23
N LEU A 97 4.74 -12.36 2.96
CA LEU A 97 4.17 -11.14 2.43
C LEU A 97 2.64 -11.18 2.47
N ALA A 98 2.01 -12.30 2.10
CA ALA A 98 0.57 -12.47 2.19
C ALA A 98 0.07 -12.33 3.63
N ALA A 99 0.75 -12.95 4.59
CA ALA A 99 0.41 -12.85 6.02
C ALA A 99 0.54 -11.40 6.53
N ALA A 100 1.60 -10.70 6.15
CA ALA A 100 1.78 -9.29 6.48
C ALA A 100 0.66 -8.42 5.89
N MET A 101 0.27 -8.62 4.63
CA MET A 101 -0.82 -7.87 4.00
C MET A 101 -2.17 -8.12 4.70
N VAL A 102 -2.47 -9.37 5.10
CA VAL A 102 -3.66 -9.69 5.88
C VAL A 102 -3.65 -8.97 7.23
N ALA A 103 -2.50 -8.96 7.92
CA ALA A 103 -2.36 -8.26 9.19
C ALA A 103 -2.58 -6.74 9.05
N VAL A 104 -2.02 -6.12 8.01
CA VAL A 104 -2.20 -4.70 7.69
C VAL A 104 -3.67 -4.38 7.41
N ILE A 105 -4.34 -5.20 6.59
CA ILE A 105 -5.77 -5.02 6.30
C ILE A 105 -6.61 -5.15 7.59
N ALA A 106 -6.39 -6.21 8.36
CA ALA A 106 -7.12 -6.46 9.60
C ALA A 106 -6.93 -5.30 10.60
N TRP A 107 -5.68 -4.85 10.79
CA TRP A 107 -5.37 -3.72 11.66
C TRP A 107 -6.01 -2.43 11.16
N GLY A 108 -5.90 -2.14 9.87
CA GLY A 108 -6.51 -0.95 9.26
C GLY A 108 -8.02 -0.91 9.43
N VAL A 109 -8.70 -2.04 9.23
CA VAL A 109 -10.17 -2.14 9.41
C VAL A 109 -10.54 -1.99 10.89
N ILE A 110 -9.82 -2.64 11.82
CA ILE A 110 -10.06 -2.53 13.26
C ILE A 110 -9.90 -1.07 13.71
N THR A 111 -8.81 -0.43 13.37
CA THR A 111 -8.54 0.95 13.76
C THR A 111 -9.54 1.93 13.15
N TRP A 112 -10.01 1.66 11.93
CA TRP A 112 -11.07 2.46 11.30
C TRP A 112 -12.40 2.33 12.05
N ILE A 113 -12.80 1.10 12.44
CA ILE A 113 -14.04 0.86 13.20
C ILE A 113 -13.98 1.55 14.57
N PHE A 114 -12.84 1.53 15.24
CA PHE A 114 -12.66 2.14 16.56
C PHE A 114 -12.32 3.64 16.49
N GLY A 115 -12.15 4.21 15.30
CA GLY A 115 -11.79 5.63 15.13
C GLY A 115 -10.40 5.97 15.67
N ILE A 116 -9.47 5.00 15.71
CA ILE A 116 -8.10 5.20 16.19
C ILE A 116 -7.26 5.72 15.01
N PRO A 117 -6.71 6.95 15.10
CA PRO A 117 -5.81 7.43 14.05
C PRO A 117 -4.49 6.64 14.09
N THR A 118 -4.26 5.86 13.07
CA THR A 118 -3.03 5.07 12.93
C THR A 118 -2.36 5.34 11.59
N SER A 119 -1.03 5.33 11.59
CA SER A 119 -0.25 5.30 10.36
C SER A 119 0.04 3.84 10.00
N GLN A 120 -0.23 3.47 8.75
CA GLN A 120 0.03 2.12 8.24
C GLN A 120 1.52 1.75 8.28
N SER A 121 2.41 2.74 8.20
CA SER A 121 3.85 2.52 8.33
C SER A 121 4.29 2.04 9.73
N HIS A 122 3.43 2.20 10.75
CA HIS A 122 3.66 1.64 12.08
C HIS A 122 3.09 0.24 12.25
N SER A 123 2.28 -0.25 11.31
CA SER A 123 1.67 -1.58 11.34
C SER A 123 2.46 -2.63 10.55
N LEU A 124 3.44 -2.21 9.76
CA LEU A 124 4.42 -3.05 9.06
C LEU A 124 5.62 -3.33 9.96
#